data_f1a96fbec98c422f16db325712a0a061
#
_entry.id   f1a96fbec98c422f16db325712a0a061
#
_cell.length_a   1.000
_cell.length_b   1.000
_cell.length_c   1.000
_cell.angle_alpha   90.00
_cell.angle_beta   90.00
_cell.angle_gamma   90.00
#
_symmetry.space_group_name_H-M   'P 1'
#
loop_
_entity.id
_entity.type
_entity.pdbx_description
1 polymer ?
#
loop_
_entity_poly.entity_id
_entity_poly.type
_entity_poly.pdbx_seq_one_letter_code
_entity_poly.pdbx_strand_id
1 'polypeptide(L)'
;NILYLGRGILYPLALEGALKLKELSYIHSEGFAAGEMKHGPIALIEEGLPIIMFLTSDGIEEKSISNLQEALARGGEVFLISDQKNINKISFVENKVLIPSFHDTWNDVFSPIFMSIPAQLIAYHVARERGTDVDQPRNLAKSVTVE
;
A
#
# COMPACT_ATOMS: atom_id res chain seq x y z
N ASN A 1 13.41 -2.42 3.55
CA ASN A 1 12.55 -2.54 2.36
C ASN A 1 11.09 -2.57 2.80
N ILE A 2 10.19 -2.07 1.95
CA ILE A 2 8.74 -2.12 2.18
C ILE A 2 8.07 -2.48 0.86
N LEU A 3 7.13 -3.41 0.89
CA LEU A 3 6.32 -3.76 -0.27
C LEU A 3 4.94 -3.11 -0.19
N TYR A 4 4.44 -2.67 -1.33
CA TYR A 4 3.06 -2.21 -1.50
C TYR A 4 2.32 -3.15 -2.42
N LEU A 5 1.17 -3.64 -2.00
CA LEU A 5 0.35 -4.58 -2.77
C LEU A 5 -1.03 -3.98 -3.05
N GLY A 6 -1.42 -4.01 -4.31
CA GLY A 6 -2.75 -3.62 -4.76
C GLY A 6 -3.22 -4.54 -5.88
N ARG A 7 -4.53 -4.74 -6.01
CA ARG A 7 -5.11 -5.54 -7.10
C ARG A 7 -6.12 -4.71 -7.89
N GLY A 8 -6.21 -4.97 -9.21
CA GLY A 8 -7.12 -4.22 -10.07
C GLY A 8 -6.84 -2.72 -10.02
N ILE A 9 -7.86 -1.94 -9.71
CA ILE A 9 -7.80 -0.47 -9.61
C ILE A 9 -6.86 0.04 -8.51
N LEU A 10 -6.53 -0.80 -7.52
CA LEU A 10 -5.64 -0.45 -6.41
C LEU A 10 -4.15 -0.70 -6.73
N TYR A 11 -3.83 -1.33 -7.85
CA TYR A 11 -2.43 -1.52 -8.25
C TYR A 11 -1.70 -0.20 -8.54
N PRO A 12 -2.26 0.74 -9.32
CA PRO A 12 -1.65 2.06 -9.48
C PRO A 12 -1.44 2.81 -8.15
N LEU A 13 -2.35 2.62 -7.19
CA LEU A 13 -2.20 3.20 -5.85
C LEU A 13 -1.03 2.57 -5.08
N ALA A 14 -0.79 1.28 -5.23
CA ALA A 14 0.37 0.62 -4.63
C ALA A 14 1.69 1.18 -5.20
N LEU A 15 1.73 1.46 -6.51
CA LEU A 15 2.87 2.12 -7.14
C LEU A 15 3.09 3.52 -6.59
N GLU A 16 2.02 4.32 -6.48
CA GLU A 16 2.07 5.69 -5.95
C GLU A 16 2.48 5.72 -4.48
N GLY A 17 1.91 4.84 -3.65
CA GLY A 17 2.28 4.73 -2.23
C GLY A 17 3.76 4.38 -2.03
N ALA A 18 4.26 3.43 -2.81
CA ALA A 18 5.68 3.06 -2.80
C ALA A 18 6.57 4.22 -3.27
N LEU A 19 6.13 4.96 -4.29
CA LEU A 19 6.86 6.14 -4.79
C LEU A 19 6.93 7.22 -3.72
N LYS A 20 5.81 7.60 -3.10
CA LYS A 20 5.78 8.64 -2.05
C LYS A 20 6.64 8.27 -0.85
N LEU A 21 6.60 7.01 -0.42
CA LEU A 21 7.47 6.56 0.67
C LEU A 21 8.96 6.67 0.31
N LYS A 22 9.32 6.22 -0.88
CA LYS A 22 10.69 6.28 -1.39
C LYS A 22 11.21 7.72 -1.48
N GLU A 23 10.41 8.62 -2.05
CA GLU A 23 10.78 10.02 -2.24
C GLU A 23 11.04 10.75 -0.92
N LEU A 24 10.19 10.53 0.10
CA LEU A 24 10.24 11.27 1.35
C LEU A 24 11.14 10.63 2.40
N SER A 25 11.12 9.30 2.49
CA SER A 25 11.83 8.59 3.56
C SER A 25 13.16 7.98 3.14
N TYR A 26 13.43 7.89 1.83
CA TYR A 26 14.60 7.23 1.23
C TYR A 26 14.67 5.72 1.54
N ILE A 27 13.56 5.14 1.97
CA ILE A 27 13.43 3.68 2.12
C ILE A 27 13.14 3.08 0.76
N HIS A 28 13.87 2.02 0.41
CA HIS A 28 13.55 1.26 -0.79
C HIS A 28 12.16 0.63 -0.63
N SER A 29 11.25 1.00 -1.51
CA SER A 29 9.89 0.51 -1.53
C SER A 29 9.41 0.26 -2.96
N GLU A 30 8.66 -0.80 -3.15
CA GLU A 30 8.16 -1.20 -4.45
C GLU A 30 6.69 -1.58 -4.38
N GLY A 31 5.94 -1.19 -5.43
CA GLY A 31 4.54 -1.56 -5.60
C GLY A 31 4.39 -2.72 -6.58
N PHE A 32 3.60 -3.72 -6.22
CA PHE A 32 3.32 -4.87 -7.06
C PHE A 32 1.81 -5.11 -7.19
N ALA A 33 1.42 -5.64 -8.34
CA ALA A 33 0.10 -6.22 -8.46
C ALA A 33 0.02 -7.47 -7.58
N ALA A 34 -0.91 -7.50 -6.62
CA ALA A 34 -1.02 -8.59 -5.65
C ALA A 34 -1.21 -9.96 -6.33
N GLY A 35 -1.89 -9.98 -7.49
CA GLY A 35 -2.04 -11.20 -8.29
C GLY A 35 -0.75 -11.74 -8.88
N GLU A 36 0.25 -10.86 -9.10
CA GLU A 36 1.57 -11.19 -9.65
C GLU A 36 2.61 -11.50 -8.58
N MET A 37 2.23 -11.40 -7.30
CA MET A 37 3.16 -11.61 -6.17
C MET A 37 3.89 -12.96 -6.28
N LYS A 38 3.22 -14.03 -6.73
CA LYS A 38 3.77 -15.38 -6.87
C LYS A 38 4.82 -15.52 -7.98
N HIS A 39 4.86 -14.58 -8.91
CA HIS A 39 5.72 -14.63 -10.09
C HIS A 39 7.09 -13.96 -9.88
N GLY A 40 7.49 -13.76 -8.63
CA GLY A 40 8.80 -13.20 -8.27
C GLY A 40 8.80 -12.49 -6.92
N PRO A 41 7.98 -11.45 -6.73
CA PRO A 41 8.00 -10.63 -5.50
C PRO A 41 7.86 -11.40 -4.19
N ILE A 42 7.18 -12.54 -4.21
CA ILE A 42 7.02 -13.43 -3.05
C ILE A 42 8.37 -13.90 -2.47
N ALA A 43 9.41 -13.97 -3.29
CA ALA A 43 10.76 -14.33 -2.86
C ALA A 43 11.43 -13.26 -1.98
N LEU A 44 10.89 -12.03 -1.98
CA LEU A 44 11.37 -10.92 -1.15
C LEU A 44 10.75 -10.93 0.25
N ILE A 45 9.70 -11.74 0.47
CA ILE A 45 8.98 -11.76 1.74
C ILE A 45 9.74 -12.64 2.73
N GLU A 46 10.19 -12.00 3.80
CA GLU A 46 10.88 -12.61 4.94
C GLU A 46 10.22 -12.16 6.25
N GLU A 47 10.61 -12.76 7.35
CA GLU A 47 10.07 -12.45 8.68
C GLU A 47 10.23 -10.96 9.02
N GLY A 48 9.10 -10.32 9.35
CA GLY A 48 9.05 -8.91 9.71
C GLY A 48 9.13 -7.92 8.54
N LEU A 49 9.10 -8.39 7.27
CA LEU A 49 9.04 -7.46 6.14
C LEU A 49 7.72 -6.69 6.15
N PRO A 50 7.74 -5.34 6.24
CA PRO A 50 6.52 -4.55 6.19
C PRO A 50 5.88 -4.60 4.79
N ILE A 51 4.58 -4.85 4.77
CA ILE A 51 3.78 -4.92 3.55
C ILE A 51 2.54 -4.06 3.71
N ILE A 52 2.42 -3.00 2.93
CA ILE A 52 1.22 -2.19 2.86
C ILE A 52 0.29 -2.79 1.81
N MET A 53 -0.90 -3.20 2.20
CA MET A 53 -1.86 -3.79 1.27
C MET A 53 -3.15 -2.99 1.21
N PHE A 54 -3.60 -2.72 -0.01
CA PHE A 54 -4.88 -2.08 -0.29
C PHE A 54 -5.94 -3.11 -0.67
N LEU A 55 -7.12 -2.99 -0.09
CA LEU A 55 -8.22 -3.91 -0.32
C LEU A 55 -9.56 -3.15 -0.32
N THR A 56 -10.36 -3.34 -1.36
CA THR A 56 -11.72 -2.78 -1.46
C THR A 56 -12.72 -3.85 -1.91
N SER A 57 -14.01 -3.54 -1.75
CA SER A 57 -15.13 -4.38 -2.21
C SER A 57 -15.32 -4.20 -3.72
N ASP A 58 -14.53 -4.89 -4.53
CA ASP A 58 -14.50 -4.79 -6.00
C ASP A 58 -14.89 -6.10 -6.70
N GLY A 59 -15.42 -7.07 -5.97
CA GLY A 59 -15.79 -8.40 -6.48
C GLY A 59 -14.62 -9.37 -6.67
N ILE A 60 -13.37 -8.92 -6.45
CA ILE A 60 -12.17 -9.77 -6.46
C ILE A 60 -11.46 -9.83 -5.10
N GLU A 61 -12.14 -9.35 -4.05
CA GLU A 61 -11.61 -9.28 -2.69
C GLU A 61 -11.16 -10.63 -2.14
N GLU A 62 -11.82 -11.73 -2.47
CA GLU A 62 -11.41 -13.08 -2.02
C GLU A 62 -10.01 -13.46 -2.53
N LYS A 63 -9.71 -13.09 -3.78
CA LYS A 63 -8.37 -13.31 -4.35
C LYS A 63 -7.33 -12.43 -3.68
N SER A 64 -7.68 -11.20 -3.35
CA SER A 64 -6.82 -10.28 -2.62
C SER A 64 -6.55 -10.77 -1.19
N ILE A 65 -7.59 -11.29 -0.51
CA ILE A 65 -7.45 -11.91 0.82
C ILE A 65 -6.55 -13.15 0.76
N SER A 66 -6.66 -13.97 -0.29
CA SER A 66 -5.75 -15.10 -0.49
C SER A 66 -4.28 -14.65 -0.63
N ASN A 67 -4.02 -13.59 -1.39
CA ASN A 67 -2.66 -13.04 -1.50
C ASN A 67 -2.15 -12.49 -0.17
N LEU A 68 -3.03 -11.86 0.63
CA LEU A 68 -2.73 -11.39 1.98
C LEU A 68 -2.29 -12.55 2.90
N GLN A 69 -3.05 -13.65 2.89
CA GLN A 69 -2.72 -14.84 3.68
C GLN A 69 -1.39 -15.48 3.26
N GLU A 70 -1.08 -15.45 1.97
CA GLU A 70 0.20 -15.95 1.46
C GLU A 70 1.40 -15.11 1.91
N ALA A 71 1.24 -13.79 2.01
CA ALA A 71 2.25 -12.88 2.52
C ALA A 71 2.50 -13.13 4.03
N LEU A 72 1.41 -13.23 4.81
CA LEU A 72 1.48 -13.53 6.24
C LEU A 72 2.11 -14.90 6.54
N ALA A 73 1.77 -15.92 5.74
CA ALA A 73 2.33 -17.27 5.91
C ALA A 73 3.85 -17.35 5.71
N ARG A 74 4.46 -16.28 5.15
CA ARG A 74 5.91 -16.14 4.96
C ARG A 74 6.58 -15.19 5.93
N GLY A 75 5.85 -14.78 6.97
CA GLY A 75 6.38 -13.88 8.00
C GLY A 75 6.29 -12.39 7.64
N GLY A 76 5.63 -12.02 6.54
CA GLY A 76 5.40 -10.61 6.22
C GLY A 76 4.52 -9.92 7.25
N GLU A 77 4.88 -8.70 7.65
CA GLU A 77 4.09 -7.87 8.56
C GLU A 77 3.15 -6.97 7.76
N VAL A 78 1.87 -7.33 7.74
CA VAL A 78 0.90 -6.65 6.87
C VAL A 78 0.18 -5.52 7.59
N PHE A 79 0.19 -4.34 6.96
CA PHE A 79 -0.62 -3.16 7.26
C PHE A 79 -1.71 -3.04 6.20
N LEU A 80 -2.94 -3.32 6.60
CA LEU A 80 -4.08 -3.37 5.69
C LEU A 80 -4.82 -2.04 5.67
N ILE A 81 -4.98 -1.45 4.48
CA ILE A 81 -5.84 -0.29 4.24
C ILE A 81 -7.08 -0.79 3.49
N SER A 82 -8.24 -0.67 4.11
CA SER A 82 -9.47 -1.27 3.55
C SER A 82 -10.73 -0.49 3.93
N ASP A 83 -11.79 -0.70 3.17
CA ASP A 83 -13.13 -0.25 3.53
C ASP A 83 -13.78 -1.14 4.63
N GLN A 84 -14.85 -0.64 5.26
CA GLN A 84 -15.50 -1.35 6.37
C GLN A 84 -16.09 -2.72 5.98
N LYS A 85 -16.55 -2.89 4.74
CA LYS A 85 -17.22 -4.13 4.31
C LYS A 85 -16.25 -5.32 4.37
N ASN A 86 -15.01 -5.09 4.05
CA ASN A 86 -14.00 -6.16 3.99
C ASN A 86 -13.28 -6.40 5.30
N ILE A 87 -13.09 -5.37 6.11
CA ILE A 87 -12.23 -5.46 7.30
C ILE A 87 -12.74 -6.46 8.34
N ASN A 88 -14.05 -6.64 8.44
CA ASN A 88 -14.65 -7.61 9.37
C ASN A 88 -14.38 -9.08 8.97
N LYS A 89 -14.05 -9.32 7.69
CA LYS A 89 -13.69 -10.66 7.19
C LYS A 89 -12.22 -11.01 7.46
N ILE A 90 -11.43 -10.04 7.93
CA ILE A 90 -9.98 -10.16 8.02
C ILE A 90 -9.54 -9.96 9.47
N SER A 91 -10.02 -10.85 10.36
CA SER A 91 -9.69 -10.78 11.80
C SER A 91 -8.23 -11.14 12.11
N PHE A 92 -7.55 -11.81 11.21
CA PHE A 92 -6.18 -12.31 11.37
C PHE A 92 -5.08 -11.27 11.05
N VAL A 93 -5.45 -10.07 10.62
CA VAL A 93 -4.52 -8.93 10.46
C VAL A 93 -4.70 -7.99 11.66
N GLU A 94 -3.63 -7.63 12.33
CA GLU A 94 -3.67 -6.72 13.47
C GLU A 94 -3.68 -5.25 13.04
N ASN A 95 -2.76 -4.88 12.16
CA ASN A 95 -2.58 -3.50 11.72
C ASN A 95 -3.54 -3.15 10.58
N LYS A 96 -4.57 -2.36 10.88
CA LYS A 96 -5.62 -1.99 9.92
C LYS A 96 -5.93 -0.50 9.94
N VAL A 97 -6.08 0.07 8.75
CA VAL A 97 -6.63 1.41 8.56
C VAL A 97 -7.95 1.29 7.81
N LEU A 98 -9.00 1.81 8.45
CA LEU A 98 -10.34 1.84 7.86
C LEU A 98 -10.54 3.12 7.07
N ILE A 99 -11.03 2.99 5.86
CA ILE A 99 -11.59 4.09 5.08
C ILE A 99 -13.11 3.98 5.00
N PRO A 100 -13.84 5.09 4.74
CA PRO A 100 -15.26 5.02 4.44
C PRO A 100 -15.53 4.10 3.25
N SER A 101 -16.58 3.27 3.33
CA SER A 101 -17.05 2.55 2.16
C SER A 101 -18.09 3.39 1.41
N PHE A 102 -18.05 3.28 0.10
CA PHE A 102 -18.94 4.01 -0.80
C PHE A 102 -20.05 3.09 -1.34
N HIS A 103 -21.05 3.69 -1.96
CA HIS A 103 -22.06 2.93 -2.69
C HIS A 103 -21.39 2.14 -3.83
N ASP A 104 -21.84 0.92 -4.07
CA ASP A 104 -21.18 -0.04 -4.97
C ASP A 104 -20.86 0.53 -6.37
N THR A 105 -21.73 1.39 -6.91
CA THR A 105 -21.54 2.05 -8.22
C THR A 105 -20.30 2.97 -8.28
N TRP A 106 -19.90 3.56 -7.15
CA TRP A 106 -18.84 4.55 -7.09
C TRP A 106 -17.61 4.08 -6.32
N ASN A 107 -17.66 2.87 -5.78
CA ASN A 107 -16.59 2.35 -4.94
C ASN A 107 -15.26 2.29 -5.71
N ASP A 108 -15.29 1.85 -6.96
CA ASP A 108 -14.11 1.74 -7.82
C ASP A 108 -13.45 3.09 -8.14
N VAL A 109 -14.20 4.18 -8.05
CA VAL A 109 -13.69 5.53 -8.29
C VAL A 109 -13.17 6.16 -7.01
N PHE A 110 -13.96 6.08 -5.94
CA PHE A 110 -13.66 6.81 -4.69
C PHE A 110 -12.69 6.06 -3.77
N SER A 111 -12.72 4.72 -3.74
CA SER A 111 -11.83 3.97 -2.85
C SER A 111 -10.34 4.26 -3.10
N PRO A 112 -9.82 4.27 -4.34
CA PRO A 112 -8.41 4.63 -4.58
C PRO A 112 -8.08 6.05 -4.13
N ILE A 113 -9.01 7.02 -4.33
CA ILE A 113 -8.82 8.41 -3.92
C ILE A 113 -8.70 8.52 -2.39
N PHE A 114 -9.62 7.89 -1.67
CA PHE A 114 -9.59 7.93 -0.20
C PHE A 114 -8.44 7.09 0.40
N MET A 115 -8.07 5.99 -0.23
CA MET A 115 -6.91 5.18 0.19
C MET A 115 -5.57 5.87 -0.08
N SER A 116 -5.52 6.86 -0.98
CA SER A 116 -4.31 7.65 -1.20
C SER A 116 -3.93 8.48 0.03
N ILE A 117 -4.91 8.91 0.82
CA ILE A 117 -4.67 9.71 2.03
C ILE A 117 -3.84 8.92 3.06
N PRO A 118 -4.25 7.73 3.54
CA PRO A 118 -3.42 6.96 4.44
C PRO A 118 -2.06 6.55 3.82
N ALA A 119 -1.98 6.29 2.51
CA ALA A 119 -0.70 6.02 1.85
C ALA A 119 0.27 7.21 1.94
N GLN A 120 -0.23 8.42 1.72
CA GLN A 120 0.55 9.67 1.86
C GLN A 120 0.92 9.92 3.33
N LEU A 121 0.00 9.70 4.27
CA LEU A 121 0.26 9.85 5.70
C LEU A 121 1.33 8.87 6.20
N ILE A 122 1.34 7.62 5.71
CA ILE A 122 2.40 6.66 6.03
C ILE A 122 3.76 7.21 5.57
N ALA A 123 3.86 7.67 4.33
CA ALA A 123 5.09 8.24 3.79
C ALA A 123 5.55 9.46 4.61
N TYR A 124 4.63 10.35 4.97
CA TYR A 124 4.89 11.54 5.78
C TYR A 124 5.40 11.18 7.17
N HIS A 125 4.70 10.29 7.89
CA HIS A 125 5.09 9.93 9.25
C HIS A 125 6.40 9.16 9.31
N VAL A 126 6.62 8.23 8.37
CA VAL A 126 7.90 7.51 8.27
C VAL A 126 9.06 8.47 7.97
N ALA A 127 8.85 9.45 7.09
CA ALA A 127 9.85 10.47 6.78
C ALA A 127 10.19 11.30 8.04
N ARG A 128 9.17 11.74 8.78
CA ARG A 128 9.35 12.47 10.05
C ARG A 128 10.13 11.67 11.09
N GLU A 129 9.78 10.41 11.31
CA GLU A 129 10.47 9.53 12.25
C GLU A 129 11.94 9.30 11.85
N ARG A 130 12.23 9.32 10.56
CA ARG A 130 13.59 9.24 10.03
C ARG A 130 14.34 10.57 10.08
N GLY A 131 13.68 11.67 10.41
CA GLY A 131 14.28 13.01 10.42
C GLY A 131 14.59 13.57 9.03
N THR A 132 13.89 13.09 7.99
CA THR A 132 14.03 13.60 6.62
C THR A 132 13.13 14.81 6.40
N ASP A 133 13.57 15.74 5.53
CA ASP A 133 12.78 16.91 5.16
C ASP A 133 11.66 16.49 4.18
N VAL A 134 10.41 16.64 4.60
CA VAL A 134 9.24 16.28 3.77
C VAL A 134 8.89 17.33 2.72
N ASP A 135 9.34 18.57 2.92
CA ASP A 135 9.05 19.68 2.00
C ASP A 135 10.14 19.85 0.94
N GLN A 136 11.36 19.47 1.26
CA GLN A 136 12.52 19.56 0.37
C GLN A 136 13.32 18.24 0.36
N PRO A 137 12.73 17.15 -0.14
CA PRO A 137 13.46 15.90 -0.24
C PRO A 137 14.68 16.04 -1.15
N ARG A 138 15.78 15.37 -0.75
CA ARG A 138 17.05 15.43 -1.49
C ARG A 138 16.89 14.91 -2.91
N ASN A 139 17.63 15.50 -3.84
CA ASN A 139 17.68 15.07 -5.25
C ASN A 139 16.36 15.17 -6.02
N LEU A 140 15.36 15.82 -5.44
CA LEU A 140 14.09 16.09 -6.11
C LEU A 140 13.94 17.60 -6.31
N ALA A 141 13.55 18.01 -7.52
CA ALA A 141 13.23 19.39 -7.85
C ALA A 141 11.73 19.54 -8.06
N LYS A 142 11.16 20.66 -7.56
CA LYS A 142 9.74 20.99 -7.82
C LYS A 142 9.44 21.27 -9.29
N SER A 143 10.48 21.59 -10.07
CA SER A 143 10.42 21.70 -11.53
C SER A 143 11.75 21.21 -12.12
N VAL A 144 11.66 20.46 -13.20
CA VAL A 144 12.84 20.08 -13.98
C VAL A 144 13.20 21.29 -14.83
N THR A 145 14.28 21.98 -14.46
CA THR A 145 14.79 23.18 -15.18
C THR A 145 16.09 22.90 -15.92
N VAL A 146 16.53 21.66 -15.97
CA VAL A 146 17.77 21.23 -16.64
C VAL A 146 17.41 20.26 -17.73
N GLU A 147 17.78 20.57 -18.98
CA GLU A 147 17.76 19.67 -20.11
C GLU A 147 19.03 18.80 -20.13
#